data_e0be10c4d7e4c7cf222c2faeaafdcf8b
#
_entry.id   e0be10c4d7e4c7cf222c2faeaafdcf8b
#
_cell.length_a   1.000
_cell.length_b   1.000
_cell.length_c   1.000
_cell.angle_alpha   90.00
_cell.angle_beta   90.00
_cell.angle_gamma   90.00
#
_symmetry.space_group_name_H-M   'P 1'
#
loop_
_entity.id
_entity.type
_entity.pdbx_description
1 polymer ?
#
loop_
_entity_poly.entity_id
_entity_poly.type
_entity_poly.pdbx_seq_one_letter_code
_entity_poly.pdbx_strand_id
1 'polypeptide(L)'
;MVGGTCLLALAGLELVQRLVPAESRQRHNDVAGFIYAALGVIYAVLIALVVIAVWEEYDAASVTVEQEANALAEIYWLGHRLPEPTGTHLQELARSYAEEVIHIEWPLMEQGQAPLLTQVEVTPTGWTLIDEIRANLQEFQPQTPADEQLYAEGLDQI
;
A
#
# COMPACT_ATOMS: atom_id res chain seq x y z
N MET A 1 -8.03 8.87 24.36
CA MET A 1 -8.20 10.23 23.79
C MET A 1 -9.67 10.66 23.69
N VAL A 2 -10.60 9.81 23.24
CA VAL A 2 -12.04 10.14 23.10
C VAL A 2 -12.71 10.58 24.43
N GLY A 3 -12.38 9.96 25.57
CA GLY A 3 -12.95 10.33 26.87
C GLY A 3 -12.59 11.74 27.35
N GLY A 4 -11.39 12.23 27.04
CA GLY A 4 -10.96 13.60 27.42
C GLY A 4 -11.68 14.67 26.61
N THR A 5 -11.95 14.43 25.32
CA THR A 5 -12.70 15.38 24.48
C THR A 5 -14.18 15.46 24.90
N CYS A 6 -14.79 14.33 25.28
CA CYS A 6 -16.15 14.32 25.81
C CYS A 6 -16.27 15.11 27.14
N LEU A 7 -15.33 14.95 28.06
CA LEU A 7 -15.32 15.68 29.32
C LEU A 7 -15.13 17.20 29.12
N LEU A 8 -14.25 17.61 28.21
CA LEU A 8 -14.05 19.00 27.83
C LEU A 8 -15.31 19.60 27.20
N ALA A 9 -16.01 18.87 26.33
CA ALA A 9 -17.25 19.29 25.71
C ALA A 9 -18.37 19.49 26.78
N LEU A 10 -18.50 18.54 27.70
CA LEU A 10 -19.50 18.66 28.80
C LEU A 10 -19.18 19.80 29.73
N ALA A 11 -17.93 20.00 30.12
CA ALA A 11 -17.52 21.13 30.97
C ALA A 11 -17.75 22.47 30.27
N GLY A 12 -17.45 22.58 28.99
CA GLY A 12 -17.74 23.75 28.16
C GLY A 12 -19.23 24.03 28.04
N LEU A 13 -20.06 23.01 27.89
CA LEU A 13 -21.52 23.13 27.85
C LEU A 13 -22.06 23.67 29.18
N GLU A 14 -21.60 23.12 30.31
CA GLU A 14 -22.03 23.57 31.64
C GLU A 14 -21.60 25.01 31.93
N LEU A 15 -20.40 25.40 31.53
CA LEU A 15 -19.90 26.76 31.65
C LEU A 15 -20.76 27.74 30.84
N VAL A 16 -21.10 27.43 29.60
CA VAL A 16 -21.99 28.27 28.76
C VAL A 16 -23.41 28.36 29.37
N GLN A 17 -23.93 27.26 29.91
CA GLN A 17 -25.24 27.26 30.56
C GLN A 17 -25.31 28.15 31.79
N ARG A 18 -24.20 28.28 32.54
CA ARG A 18 -24.11 29.14 33.74
C ARG A 18 -23.89 30.61 33.39
N LEU A 19 -23.17 30.91 32.32
CA LEU A 19 -22.78 32.29 31.99
C LEU A 19 -23.76 33.01 31.06
N VAL A 20 -24.55 32.30 30.28
CA VAL A 20 -25.41 32.87 29.24
C VAL A 20 -26.90 32.70 29.64
N PRO A 21 -27.70 33.79 29.76
CA PRO A 21 -29.12 33.72 30.06
C PRO A 21 -29.91 32.89 29.00
N ALA A 22 -30.94 32.17 29.45
CA ALA A 22 -31.72 31.28 28.60
C ALA A 22 -32.39 32.00 27.42
N GLU A 23 -32.87 33.24 27.63
CA GLU A 23 -33.48 34.05 26.56
C GLU A 23 -32.51 34.40 25.44
N SER A 24 -31.28 34.74 25.77
CA SER A 24 -30.25 35.05 24.80
C SER A 24 -29.84 33.79 23.98
N ARG A 25 -29.83 32.65 24.66
CA ARG A 25 -29.54 31.34 23.99
C ARG A 25 -30.61 30.95 22.97
N GLN A 26 -31.90 31.09 23.31
CA GLN A 26 -32.99 30.76 22.42
C GLN A 26 -32.98 31.62 21.14
N ARG A 27 -32.69 32.91 21.27
CA ARG A 27 -32.69 33.84 20.14
C ARG A 27 -31.57 33.55 19.11
N HIS A 28 -30.44 33.00 19.56
CA HIS A 28 -29.30 32.67 18.71
C HIS A 28 -29.28 31.20 18.26
N ASN A 29 -30.11 30.36 18.90
CA ASN A 29 -30.09 28.91 18.63
C ASN A 29 -30.55 28.55 17.22
N ASP A 30 -31.54 29.28 16.69
CA ASP A 30 -32.06 29.03 15.34
C ASP A 30 -31.01 29.36 14.25
N VAL A 31 -30.31 30.51 14.42
CA VAL A 31 -29.24 30.91 13.51
C VAL A 31 -28.03 29.99 13.62
N ALA A 32 -27.64 29.68 14.88
CA ALA A 32 -26.54 28.74 15.13
C ALA A 32 -26.86 27.33 14.57
N GLY A 33 -28.09 26.85 14.76
CA GLY A 33 -28.55 25.57 14.21
C GLY A 33 -28.43 25.48 12.69
N PHE A 34 -28.80 26.56 12.00
CA PHE A 34 -28.67 26.62 10.54
C PHE A 34 -27.19 26.61 10.10
N ILE A 35 -26.32 27.36 10.77
CA ILE A 35 -24.89 27.39 10.46
C ILE A 35 -24.27 26.02 10.71
N TYR A 36 -24.57 25.37 11.83
CA TYR A 36 -24.06 24.04 12.14
C TYR A 36 -24.56 22.98 11.15
N ALA A 37 -25.83 23.08 10.71
CA ALA A 37 -26.36 22.18 9.70
C ALA A 37 -25.63 22.36 8.36
N ALA A 38 -25.40 23.58 7.91
CA ALA A 38 -24.67 23.87 6.69
C ALA A 38 -23.20 23.37 6.77
N LEU A 39 -22.51 23.64 7.88
CA LEU A 39 -21.15 23.15 8.13
C LEU A 39 -21.11 21.62 8.19
N GLY A 40 -22.11 20.98 8.80
CA GLY A 40 -22.25 19.54 8.89
C GLY A 40 -22.34 18.89 7.51
N VAL A 41 -23.11 19.48 6.58
CA VAL A 41 -23.21 18.99 5.21
C VAL A 41 -21.88 19.11 4.47
N ILE A 42 -21.23 20.26 4.56
CA ILE A 42 -19.90 20.48 3.93
C ILE A 42 -18.88 19.47 4.48
N TYR A 43 -18.85 19.29 5.80
CA TYR A 43 -17.96 18.35 6.46
C TYR A 43 -18.22 16.90 6.03
N ALA A 44 -19.50 16.50 5.92
CA ALA A 44 -19.87 15.17 5.46
C ALA A 44 -19.40 14.90 4.02
N VAL A 45 -19.53 15.89 3.12
CA VAL A 45 -19.04 15.77 1.75
C VAL A 45 -17.50 15.66 1.72
N LEU A 46 -16.79 16.46 2.50
CA LEU A 46 -15.34 16.40 2.57
C LEU A 46 -14.85 15.04 3.08
N ILE A 47 -15.49 14.51 4.13
CA ILE A 47 -15.14 13.16 4.64
C ILE A 47 -15.42 12.11 3.57
N ALA A 48 -16.56 12.17 2.89
CA ALA A 48 -16.90 11.22 1.84
C ALA A 48 -15.83 11.21 0.72
N LEU A 49 -15.36 12.39 0.29
CA LEU A 49 -14.29 12.50 -0.71
C LEU A 49 -12.98 11.91 -0.23
N VAL A 50 -12.59 12.17 1.04
CA VAL A 50 -11.38 11.61 1.63
C VAL A 50 -11.45 10.08 1.72
N VAL A 51 -12.61 9.54 2.13
CA VAL A 51 -12.81 8.09 2.20
C VAL A 51 -12.70 7.44 0.82
N ILE A 52 -13.30 8.06 -0.21
CA ILE A 52 -13.19 7.55 -1.59
C ILE A 52 -11.73 7.56 -2.05
N ALA A 53 -11.01 8.66 -1.86
CA ALA A 53 -9.62 8.77 -2.27
C ALA A 53 -8.72 7.72 -1.60
N VAL A 54 -8.89 7.51 -0.28
CA VAL A 54 -8.13 6.48 0.46
C VAL A 54 -8.49 5.08 0.00
N TRP A 55 -9.77 4.85 -0.32
CA TRP A 55 -10.22 3.55 -0.84
C TRP A 55 -9.62 3.24 -2.22
N GLU A 56 -9.63 4.22 -3.13
CA GLU A 56 -9.04 4.08 -4.47
C GLU A 56 -7.53 3.78 -4.39
N GLU A 57 -6.82 4.43 -3.48
CA GLU A 57 -5.38 4.19 -3.26
C GLU A 57 -5.11 2.79 -2.70
N TYR A 58 -5.95 2.33 -1.75
CA TYR A 58 -5.86 0.98 -1.20
C TYR A 58 -6.15 -0.09 -2.27
N ASP A 59 -7.17 0.12 -3.09
CA ASP A 59 -7.54 -0.80 -4.17
C ASP A 59 -6.42 -0.89 -5.22
N ALA A 60 -5.86 0.25 -5.63
CA ALA A 60 -4.72 0.31 -6.55
C ALA A 60 -3.48 -0.43 -5.99
N ALA A 61 -3.18 -0.25 -4.70
CA ALA A 61 -2.08 -0.97 -4.06
C ALA A 61 -2.33 -2.48 -4.03
N SER A 62 -3.56 -2.92 -3.75
CA SER A 62 -3.94 -4.33 -3.75
C SER A 62 -3.74 -4.97 -5.13
N VAL A 63 -4.17 -4.28 -6.19
CA VAL A 63 -3.99 -4.74 -7.58
C VAL A 63 -2.50 -4.85 -7.93
N THR A 64 -1.67 -3.89 -7.49
CA THR A 64 -0.22 -3.94 -7.72
C THR A 64 0.42 -5.16 -7.06
N VAL A 65 0.06 -5.46 -5.81
CA VAL A 65 0.56 -6.66 -5.09
C VAL A 65 0.12 -7.94 -5.78
N GLU A 66 -1.13 -8.02 -6.27
CA GLU A 66 -1.60 -9.19 -7.01
C GLU A 66 -0.84 -9.37 -8.33
N GLN A 67 -0.57 -8.30 -9.06
CA GLN A 67 0.20 -8.34 -10.31
C GLN A 67 1.63 -8.80 -10.05
N GLU A 68 2.29 -8.27 -9.04
CA GLU A 68 3.63 -8.66 -8.64
C GLU A 68 3.71 -10.14 -8.24
N ALA A 69 2.76 -10.60 -7.43
CA ALA A 69 2.69 -12.00 -7.02
C ALA A 69 2.46 -12.95 -8.21
N ASN A 70 1.62 -12.55 -9.17
CA ASN A 70 1.37 -13.32 -10.39
C ASN A 70 2.62 -13.38 -11.27
N ALA A 71 3.28 -12.24 -11.51
CA ALA A 71 4.52 -12.17 -12.29
C ALA A 71 5.61 -13.06 -11.66
N LEU A 72 5.76 -13.01 -10.35
CA LEU A 72 6.71 -13.85 -9.62
C LEU A 72 6.40 -15.35 -9.75
N ALA A 73 5.12 -15.72 -9.66
CA ALA A 73 4.67 -17.09 -9.87
C ALA A 73 4.98 -17.57 -11.30
N GLU A 74 4.76 -16.73 -12.30
CA GLU A 74 5.08 -17.05 -13.70
C GLU A 74 6.59 -17.23 -13.91
N ILE A 75 7.42 -16.38 -13.32
CA ILE A 75 8.89 -16.52 -13.32
C ILE A 75 9.30 -17.87 -12.68
N TYR A 76 8.70 -18.24 -11.55
CA TYR A 76 8.97 -19.51 -10.89
C TYR A 76 8.60 -20.71 -11.78
N TRP A 77 7.44 -20.68 -12.42
CA TRP A 77 6.99 -21.73 -13.33
C TRP A 77 7.82 -21.77 -14.63
N LEU A 78 8.28 -20.61 -15.10
CA LEU A 78 9.21 -20.54 -16.23
C LEU A 78 10.51 -21.27 -15.90
N GLY A 79 11.07 -21.06 -14.70
CA GLY A 79 12.26 -21.77 -14.21
C GLY A 79 12.08 -23.29 -14.25
N HIS A 80 10.87 -23.81 -14.01
CA HIS A 80 10.61 -25.25 -14.13
C HIS A 80 10.66 -25.80 -15.56
N ARG A 81 10.54 -24.92 -16.56
CA ARG A 81 10.56 -25.26 -17.99
C ARG A 81 11.92 -25.06 -18.64
N LEU A 82 12.79 -24.27 -18.00
CA LEU A 82 14.14 -23.99 -18.49
C LEU A 82 15.12 -25.12 -18.15
N PRO A 83 16.19 -25.32 -18.97
CA PRO A 83 17.21 -26.31 -18.68
C PRO A 83 18.06 -25.93 -17.46
N GLU A 84 18.60 -26.96 -16.80
CA GLU A 84 19.58 -26.78 -15.72
C GLU A 84 20.91 -26.20 -16.23
N PRO A 85 21.59 -25.34 -15.45
CA PRO A 85 21.27 -24.88 -14.09
C PRO A 85 20.39 -23.64 -14.04
N THR A 86 20.08 -23.02 -15.18
CA THR A 86 19.35 -21.75 -15.28
C THR A 86 17.97 -21.85 -14.63
N GLY A 87 17.26 -22.94 -14.85
CA GLY A 87 15.92 -23.15 -14.32
C GLY A 87 15.88 -23.19 -12.80
N THR A 88 16.74 -23.99 -12.17
CA THR A 88 16.81 -24.08 -10.70
C THR A 88 17.21 -22.73 -10.08
N HIS A 89 18.19 -22.06 -10.68
CA HIS A 89 18.63 -20.77 -10.17
C HIS A 89 17.54 -19.71 -10.24
N LEU A 90 16.77 -19.67 -11.32
CA LEU A 90 15.63 -18.76 -11.46
C LEU A 90 14.55 -19.01 -10.40
N GLN A 91 14.27 -20.27 -10.08
CA GLN A 91 13.32 -20.63 -9.03
C GLN A 91 13.80 -20.21 -7.63
N GLU A 92 15.10 -20.35 -7.36
CA GLU A 92 15.70 -19.91 -6.10
C GLU A 92 15.63 -18.40 -5.95
N LEU A 93 15.92 -17.64 -7.00
CA LEU A 93 15.82 -16.19 -7.02
C LEU A 93 14.38 -15.71 -6.78
N ALA A 94 13.41 -16.32 -7.48
CA ALA A 94 11.99 -15.99 -7.29
C ALA A 94 11.52 -16.25 -5.85
N ARG A 95 11.98 -17.34 -5.23
CA ARG A 95 11.67 -17.65 -3.83
C ARG A 95 12.32 -16.65 -2.88
N SER A 96 13.59 -16.33 -3.11
CA SER A 96 14.33 -15.35 -2.29
C SER A 96 13.68 -13.97 -2.36
N TYR A 97 13.19 -13.57 -3.53
CA TYR A 97 12.43 -12.34 -3.68
C TYR A 97 11.14 -12.34 -2.85
N ALA A 98 10.35 -13.40 -2.92
CA ALA A 98 9.12 -13.51 -2.11
C ALA A 98 9.41 -13.45 -0.60
N GLU A 99 10.48 -14.11 -0.14
CA GLU A 99 10.91 -14.10 1.26
C GLU A 99 11.36 -12.70 1.70
N GLU A 100 12.08 -11.98 0.85
CA GLU A 100 12.51 -10.59 1.10
C GLU A 100 11.31 -9.66 1.26
N VAL A 101 10.37 -9.69 0.33
CA VAL A 101 9.16 -8.85 0.37
C VAL A 101 8.34 -9.12 1.63
N ILE A 102 8.07 -10.40 1.93
CA ILE A 102 7.19 -10.79 3.06
C ILE A 102 7.85 -10.51 4.41
N HIS A 103 9.16 -10.79 4.55
CA HIS A 103 9.80 -10.78 5.86
C HIS A 103 10.59 -9.51 6.16
N ILE A 104 10.91 -8.71 5.15
CA ILE A 104 11.71 -7.48 5.31
C ILE A 104 10.95 -6.25 4.83
N GLU A 105 10.49 -6.22 3.56
CA GLU A 105 9.88 -5.01 3.01
C GLU A 105 8.54 -4.67 3.67
N TRP A 106 7.62 -5.62 3.77
CA TRP A 106 6.32 -5.38 4.39
C TRP A 106 6.42 -4.94 5.85
N PRO A 107 7.23 -5.58 6.72
CA PRO A 107 7.42 -5.10 8.09
C PRO A 107 8.03 -3.70 8.17
N LEU A 108 8.94 -3.31 7.27
CA LEU A 108 9.50 -1.96 7.22
C LEU A 108 8.45 -0.94 6.78
N MET A 109 7.62 -1.27 5.79
CA MET A 109 6.51 -0.42 5.35
C MET A 109 5.47 -0.23 6.46
N GLU A 110 5.11 -1.30 7.18
CA GLU A 110 4.18 -1.23 8.31
C GLU A 110 4.69 -0.31 9.44
N GLN A 111 5.99 -0.26 9.65
CA GLN A 111 6.64 0.63 10.62
C GLN A 111 6.83 2.06 10.09
N GLY A 112 6.42 2.37 8.88
CA GLY A 112 6.64 3.68 8.24
C GLY A 112 8.10 3.92 7.85
N GLN A 113 8.92 2.88 7.74
CA GLN A 113 10.35 2.93 7.41
C GLN A 113 10.62 2.61 5.94
N ALA A 114 9.63 2.75 5.06
CA ALA A 114 9.78 2.55 3.62
C ALA A 114 11.01 3.24 2.97
N PRO A 115 11.45 4.45 3.40
CA PRO A 115 12.67 5.05 2.86
C PRO A 115 13.94 4.23 3.05
N LEU A 116 13.98 3.29 4.01
CA LEU A 116 15.13 2.41 4.23
C LEU A 116 15.28 1.37 3.11
N LEU A 117 14.20 1.04 2.40
CA LEU A 117 14.23 0.11 1.26
C LEU A 117 15.09 0.60 0.09
N THR A 118 15.34 1.90 0.02
CA THR A 118 16.18 2.53 -1.02
C THR A 118 17.64 2.71 -0.58
N GLN A 119 17.99 2.36 0.66
CA GLN A 119 19.35 2.48 1.18
C GLN A 119 20.11 1.17 0.97
N VAL A 120 21.14 1.21 0.13
CA VAL A 120 21.96 0.09 -0.39
C VAL A 120 22.68 -0.74 0.69
N GLU A 121 22.60 -0.40 1.96
CA GLU A 121 23.34 -1.08 3.03
C GLU A 121 22.62 -2.23 3.74
N VAL A 122 21.36 -2.47 3.42
CA VAL A 122 20.57 -3.55 4.04
C VAL A 122 20.37 -4.66 3.02
N THR A 123 21.13 -5.73 3.05
CA THR A 123 20.94 -7.04 2.37
C THR A 123 20.35 -6.98 0.94
N PRO A 124 20.46 -7.97 0.08
CA PRO A 124 19.95 -7.87 -1.28
C PRO A 124 18.52 -7.36 -1.24
N THR A 125 18.31 -6.11 -1.67
CA THR A 125 17.00 -5.50 -1.77
C THR A 125 16.21 -6.22 -2.85
N GLY A 126 14.88 -6.18 -2.82
CA GLY A 126 14.04 -6.73 -3.89
C GLY A 126 14.55 -6.33 -5.28
N TRP A 127 15.04 -5.09 -5.44
CA TRP A 127 15.65 -4.61 -6.69
C TRP A 127 16.88 -5.39 -7.14
N THR A 128 17.78 -5.78 -6.22
CA THR A 128 18.97 -6.57 -6.58
C THR A 128 18.57 -7.97 -7.02
N LEU A 129 17.55 -8.56 -6.39
CA LEU A 129 17.04 -9.86 -6.79
C LEU A 129 16.35 -9.82 -8.17
N ILE A 130 15.62 -8.75 -8.48
CA ILE A 130 15.07 -8.53 -9.82
C ILE A 130 16.19 -8.41 -10.86
N ASP A 131 17.25 -7.67 -10.56
CA ASP A 131 18.40 -7.53 -11.47
C ASP A 131 19.12 -8.88 -11.65
N GLU A 132 19.23 -9.71 -10.61
CA GLU A 132 19.78 -11.07 -10.71
C GLU A 132 18.88 -12.00 -11.54
N ILE A 133 17.55 -11.93 -11.38
CA ILE A 133 16.58 -12.65 -12.22
C ILE A 133 16.78 -12.25 -13.69
N ARG A 134 16.88 -10.95 -13.94
CA ARG A 134 17.11 -10.43 -15.31
C ARG A 134 18.44 -10.90 -15.88
N ALA A 135 19.52 -10.86 -15.10
CA ALA A 135 20.84 -11.32 -15.50
C ALA A 135 20.83 -12.83 -15.83
N ASN A 136 20.18 -13.64 -14.98
CA ASN A 136 20.04 -15.08 -15.21
C ASN A 136 19.33 -15.38 -16.55
N LEU A 137 18.25 -14.65 -16.86
CA LEU A 137 17.56 -14.80 -18.12
C LEU A 137 18.41 -14.31 -19.31
N GLN A 138 19.17 -13.22 -19.17
CA GLN A 138 20.03 -12.69 -20.24
C GLN A 138 21.23 -13.60 -20.54
N GLU A 139 21.75 -14.34 -19.56
CA GLU A 139 22.79 -15.33 -19.78
C GLU A 139 22.28 -16.59 -20.48
N PHE A 140 20.98 -16.84 -20.42
CA PHE A 140 20.37 -17.97 -21.12
C PHE A 140 20.44 -17.78 -22.64
N GLN A 141 21.06 -18.75 -23.34
CA GLN A 141 21.14 -18.77 -24.79
C GLN A 141 20.14 -19.78 -25.36
N PRO A 142 19.02 -19.34 -25.93
CA PRO A 142 18.06 -20.22 -26.56
C PRO A 142 18.71 -21.07 -27.65
N GLN A 143 18.51 -22.39 -27.62
CA GLN A 143 19.05 -23.31 -28.62
C GLN A 143 17.98 -23.87 -29.52
N THR A 144 16.72 -23.74 -29.14
CA THR A 144 15.56 -24.22 -29.90
C THR A 144 14.51 -23.13 -30.05
N PRO A 145 13.62 -23.21 -31.06
CA PRO A 145 12.49 -22.25 -31.14
C PRO A 145 11.58 -22.25 -29.91
N ALA A 146 11.49 -23.35 -29.17
CA ALA A 146 10.76 -23.43 -27.93
C ALA A 146 11.46 -22.60 -26.81
N ASP A 147 12.80 -22.65 -26.77
CA ASP A 147 13.59 -21.87 -25.83
C ASP A 147 13.49 -20.38 -26.12
N GLU A 148 13.43 -19.96 -27.38
CA GLU A 148 13.22 -18.56 -27.77
C GLU A 148 11.88 -18.03 -27.28
N GLN A 149 10.83 -18.86 -27.36
CA GLN A 149 9.51 -18.48 -26.85
C GLN A 149 9.50 -18.35 -25.33
N LEU A 150 10.14 -19.27 -24.60
CA LEU A 150 10.29 -19.22 -23.14
C LEU A 150 11.09 -17.99 -22.69
N TYR A 151 12.17 -17.68 -23.41
CA TYR A 151 12.99 -16.50 -23.13
C TYR A 151 12.19 -15.19 -23.29
N ALA A 152 11.43 -15.07 -24.39
CA ALA A 152 10.56 -13.92 -24.61
C ALA A 152 9.48 -13.78 -23.53
N GLU A 153 8.84 -14.88 -23.12
CA GLU A 153 7.86 -14.93 -22.03
C GLU A 153 8.48 -14.45 -20.70
N GLY A 154 9.71 -14.90 -20.38
CA GLY A 154 10.39 -14.50 -19.15
C GLY A 154 10.76 -13.03 -19.09
N LEU A 155 11.14 -12.43 -20.21
CA LEU A 155 11.45 -11.00 -20.28
C LEU A 155 10.21 -10.10 -20.16
N ASP A 156 9.03 -10.59 -20.53
CA ASP A 156 7.78 -9.83 -20.43
C ASP A 156 7.27 -9.73 -18.99
N GLN A 157 7.76 -10.56 -18.08
CA GLN A 157 7.37 -10.59 -16.65
C GLN A 157 8.27 -9.73 -15.74
N ILE A 158 9.34 -9.13 -16.25
CA ILE A 158 10.33 -8.34 -15.50
C ILE A 158 10.22 -6.85 -15.83
#